data_fb638f80b6515f562a0d901c3666174b
#
_entry.id   fb638f80b6515f562a0d901c3666174b
#
_cell.length_a   1.000
_cell.length_b   1.000
_cell.length_c   1.000
_cell.angle_alpha   90.00
_cell.angle_beta   90.00
_cell.angle_gamma   90.00
#
_symmetry.space_group_name_H-M   'P 1'
#
loop_
_entity.id
_entity.type
_entity.pdbx_description
1 polymer ?
#
loop_
_entity_poly.entity_id
_entity_poly.type
_entity_poly.pdbx_seq_one_letter_code
_entity_poly.pdbx_strand_id
1 'polypeptide(L)'
;VPDTPSFPAGSIRINEVMADPKGQKAFPETEYVELYNTTDKAIELNGWSFLYGSKPTVLTALFLDADGYVVLYRSGRDIHIDDAGLDLPLDKFPASLVNTGKELALFDPSGKEIDRIAYEKAKAGIAWERSETGFHLSTDERGGTPGSANSSPDDEPEDPDRPDAPHKPGIPTDIIVLPNEIVFNELLPNPYPEGSEYIELYNRSDRTLPLAGLSVATRKSDGTLSSHYPLSSIVSPVEPQDYALLTKSMGGVSDFYLISSPDALHELKLPVLANTSATLVLFRTEDEVMIDEIRYSSKWHAPSVKNEKGIALERINPDSDTQDEMNWTSASATAGYGTPGYRNSQYGKQDEGEVTGIEPPVYFEATKEYTISYHLDESGYTCRAWIFDISGRCISEVVNHDLLGIEGELTWNGLAVNGSKVRTGVYIFYAELVHPQGKIERYKEVFLVK
;
A
#
# COMPACT_ATOMS: atom_id res chain seq x y z
N VAL A 1 -29.74 -7.46 -9.07
CA VAL A 1 -28.54 -8.09 -8.51
C VAL A 1 -27.39 -7.33 -9.16
N PRO A 2 -26.50 -6.66 -8.41
CA PRO A 2 -25.32 -6.10 -9.02
C PRO A 2 -24.56 -7.22 -9.74
N ASP A 3 -24.06 -6.93 -10.92
CA ASP A 3 -23.28 -7.90 -11.69
C ASP A 3 -22.03 -8.25 -10.87
N THR A 4 -21.91 -9.52 -10.46
CA THR A 4 -20.71 -10.01 -9.79
C THR A 4 -19.53 -9.79 -10.73
N PRO A 5 -18.43 -9.15 -10.31
CA PRO A 5 -17.29 -8.90 -11.17
C PRO A 5 -16.81 -10.20 -11.83
N SER A 6 -16.62 -10.18 -13.13
CA SER A 6 -16.08 -11.30 -13.89
C SER A 6 -14.80 -10.86 -14.58
N PHE A 7 -13.75 -11.66 -14.42
CA PHE A 7 -12.41 -11.33 -14.86
C PHE A 7 -12.01 -12.14 -16.13
N PRO A 8 -11.09 -11.64 -16.95
CA PRO A 8 -10.49 -12.44 -18.02
C PRO A 8 -9.77 -13.68 -17.49
N ALA A 9 -9.75 -14.76 -18.28
CA ALA A 9 -8.91 -15.92 -17.95
C ALA A 9 -7.43 -15.50 -17.89
N GLY A 10 -6.73 -15.96 -16.85
CA GLY A 10 -5.33 -15.64 -16.62
C GLY A 10 -5.06 -14.27 -15.99
N SER A 11 -6.09 -13.47 -15.64
CA SER A 11 -5.89 -12.19 -14.93
C SER A 11 -5.22 -12.34 -13.56
N ILE A 12 -5.48 -13.44 -12.87
CA ILE A 12 -4.70 -13.94 -11.74
C ILE A 12 -4.22 -15.34 -12.09
N ARG A 13 -2.94 -15.63 -11.84
CA ARG A 13 -2.35 -16.95 -12.10
C ARG A 13 -1.86 -17.59 -10.81
N ILE A 14 -1.95 -18.92 -10.76
CA ILE A 14 -1.24 -19.72 -9.76
C ILE A 14 0.22 -19.76 -10.20
N ASN A 15 1.09 -19.12 -9.43
CA ASN A 15 2.45 -18.78 -9.83
C ASN A 15 3.52 -19.72 -9.27
N GLU A 16 3.41 -20.06 -7.98
CA GLU A 16 4.37 -20.95 -7.32
C GLU A 16 3.67 -21.90 -6.35
N VAL A 17 4.23 -23.10 -6.13
CA VAL A 17 3.70 -24.09 -5.19
C VAL A 17 4.85 -24.77 -4.43
N MET A 18 4.90 -24.60 -3.13
CA MET A 18 5.76 -25.33 -2.21
C MET A 18 4.96 -26.46 -1.55
N ALA A 19 5.00 -27.66 -2.11
CA ALA A 19 4.25 -28.80 -1.59
C ALA A 19 5.06 -29.68 -0.62
N ASP A 20 6.39 -29.65 -0.67
CA ASP A 20 7.27 -30.38 0.26
C ASP A 20 8.36 -29.45 0.81
N PRO A 21 8.05 -28.60 1.80
CA PRO A 21 9.00 -27.63 2.35
C PRO A 21 10.09 -28.25 3.24
N LYS A 22 10.06 -29.57 3.39
CA LYS A 22 10.98 -30.28 4.30
C LYS A 22 12.44 -30.09 3.90
N GLY A 23 13.25 -29.64 4.86
CA GLY A 23 14.68 -29.39 4.64
C GLY A 23 14.97 -28.06 3.95
N GLN A 24 13.96 -27.21 3.79
CA GLN A 24 14.11 -25.83 3.37
C GLN A 24 15.04 -25.09 4.36
N LYS A 25 15.98 -24.29 3.83
CA LYS A 25 17.01 -23.60 4.65
C LYS A 25 16.83 -22.08 4.67
N ALA A 26 16.28 -21.52 3.61
CA ALA A 26 16.11 -20.08 3.44
C ALA A 26 14.76 -19.60 3.98
N PHE A 27 13.73 -20.43 3.94
CA PHE A 27 12.36 -20.12 4.36
C PHE A 27 11.89 -21.09 5.45
N PRO A 28 10.84 -20.74 6.24
CA PRO A 28 10.18 -21.69 7.12
C PRO A 28 9.63 -22.91 6.38
N GLU A 29 9.62 -24.08 7.04
CA GLU A 29 9.04 -25.30 6.47
C GLU A 29 7.51 -25.22 6.39
N THR A 30 6.99 -24.34 5.55
CA THR A 30 5.57 -24.07 5.36
C THR A 30 5.15 -24.35 3.92
N GLU A 31 4.09 -25.14 3.77
CA GLU A 31 3.46 -25.37 2.45
C GLU A 31 2.66 -24.14 2.04
N TYR A 32 2.81 -23.70 0.79
CA TYR A 32 2.11 -22.54 0.25
C TYR A 32 1.76 -22.67 -1.22
N VAL A 33 0.87 -21.79 -1.65
CA VAL A 33 0.54 -21.53 -3.05
C VAL A 33 0.58 -20.04 -3.28
N GLU A 34 1.32 -19.58 -4.26
CA GLU A 34 1.40 -18.19 -4.63
C GLU A 34 0.50 -17.86 -5.81
N LEU A 35 -0.14 -16.72 -5.77
CA LEU A 35 -0.88 -16.13 -6.89
C LEU A 35 -0.16 -14.87 -7.39
N TYR A 36 -0.27 -14.61 -8.70
CA TYR A 36 0.30 -13.46 -9.38
C TYR A 36 -0.77 -12.73 -10.18
N ASN A 37 -0.87 -11.41 -10.03
CA ASN A 37 -1.74 -10.55 -10.82
C ASN A 37 -1.06 -10.17 -12.14
N THR A 38 -1.55 -10.67 -13.25
CA THR A 38 -0.99 -10.42 -14.59
C THR A 38 -1.52 -9.16 -15.26
N THR A 39 -2.36 -8.38 -14.56
CA THR A 39 -3.03 -7.22 -15.13
C THR A 39 -2.35 -5.92 -14.72
N ASP A 40 -2.67 -4.87 -15.42
CA ASP A 40 -2.20 -3.50 -15.17
C ASP A 40 -3.00 -2.75 -14.08
N LYS A 41 -3.83 -3.47 -13.30
CA LYS A 41 -4.68 -2.90 -12.24
C LYS A 41 -4.72 -3.79 -11.02
N ALA A 42 -4.90 -3.17 -9.86
CA ALA A 42 -5.16 -3.92 -8.64
C ALA A 42 -6.48 -4.71 -8.74
N ILE A 43 -6.48 -5.94 -8.23
CA ILE A 43 -7.65 -6.82 -8.20
C ILE A 43 -7.96 -7.17 -6.74
N GLU A 44 -9.21 -6.94 -6.31
CA GLU A 44 -9.68 -7.39 -5.01
C GLU A 44 -9.94 -8.90 -5.04
N LEU A 45 -9.31 -9.64 -4.12
CA LEU A 45 -9.43 -11.11 -4.02
C LEU A 45 -10.62 -11.56 -3.18
N ASN A 46 -11.43 -10.66 -2.64
CA ASN A 46 -12.60 -11.01 -1.85
C ASN A 46 -13.60 -11.84 -2.67
N GLY A 47 -13.96 -13.01 -2.14
CA GLY A 47 -14.89 -13.93 -2.80
C GLY A 47 -14.30 -14.80 -3.91
N TRP A 48 -13.03 -14.60 -4.27
CA TRP A 48 -12.33 -15.56 -5.12
C TRP A 48 -12.22 -16.92 -4.43
N SER A 49 -12.07 -17.98 -5.16
CA SER A 49 -11.92 -19.31 -4.58
C SER A 49 -10.78 -20.10 -5.22
N PHE A 50 -9.93 -20.59 -4.34
CA PHE A 50 -8.85 -21.51 -4.66
C PHE A 50 -9.32 -22.94 -4.46
N LEU A 51 -9.23 -23.79 -5.49
CA LEU A 51 -9.64 -25.18 -5.47
C LEU A 51 -8.43 -26.12 -5.41
N TYR A 52 -8.40 -26.91 -4.34
CA TYR A 52 -7.46 -28.00 -4.17
C TYR A 52 -8.26 -29.29 -3.87
N GLY A 53 -8.45 -30.12 -4.89
CA GLY A 53 -9.33 -31.27 -4.81
C GLY A 53 -10.81 -30.92 -5.02
N SER A 54 -11.71 -31.32 -4.11
CA SER A 54 -13.16 -31.16 -4.29
C SER A 54 -13.80 -30.00 -3.54
N LYS A 55 -13.05 -29.34 -2.67
CA LYS A 55 -13.60 -28.24 -1.83
C LYS A 55 -12.84 -26.94 -2.10
N PRO A 56 -13.55 -25.89 -2.54
CA PRO A 56 -12.94 -24.58 -2.70
C PRO A 56 -12.64 -23.93 -1.34
N THR A 57 -11.54 -23.23 -1.26
CA THR A 57 -11.21 -22.30 -0.19
C THR A 57 -11.49 -20.88 -0.70
N VAL A 58 -12.42 -20.18 -0.05
CA VAL A 58 -12.75 -18.79 -0.41
C VAL A 58 -11.68 -17.87 0.17
N LEU A 59 -11.16 -16.98 -0.66
CA LEU A 59 -10.19 -15.97 -0.26
C LEU A 59 -10.90 -14.81 0.46
N THR A 60 -10.20 -14.20 1.40
CA THR A 60 -10.66 -13.02 2.16
C THR A 60 -10.30 -11.74 1.42
N ALA A 61 -10.82 -10.62 1.88
CA ALA A 61 -10.56 -9.31 1.29
C ALA A 61 -9.06 -8.99 1.34
N LEU A 62 -8.47 -8.82 0.17
CA LEU A 62 -7.10 -8.37 -0.06
C LEU A 62 -7.05 -7.77 -1.46
N PHE A 63 -6.44 -6.61 -1.61
CA PHE A 63 -6.12 -6.05 -2.92
C PHE A 63 -4.75 -6.56 -3.35
N LEU A 64 -4.71 -7.17 -4.51
CA LEU A 64 -3.47 -7.62 -5.15
C LEU A 64 -3.14 -6.67 -6.29
N ASP A 65 -2.12 -5.87 -6.10
CA ASP A 65 -1.70 -4.82 -7.04
C ASP A 65 -1.36 -5.36 -8.43
N ALA A 66 -1.24 -4.48 -9.42
CA ALA A 66 -0.72 -4.82 -10.74
C ALA A 66 0.67 -5.45 -10.59
N ASP A 67 0.91 -6.55 -11.32
CA ASP A 67 2.15 -7.33 -11.23
C ASP A 67 2.52 -7.84 -9.81
N GLY A 68 1.57 -7.77 -8.86
CA GLY A 68 1.77 -8.16 -7.47
C GLY A 68 1.66 -9.67 -7.23
N TYR A 69 2.27 -10.12 -6.13
CA TYR A 69 2.28 -11.52 -5.66
C TYR A 69 1.58 -11.64 -4.31
N VAL A 70 0.86 -12.74 -4.09
CA VAL A 70 0.30 -13.08 -2.78
C VAL A 70 0.49 -14.56 -2.48
N VAL A 71 1.05 -14.86 -1.31
CA VAL A 71 1.31 -16.21 -0.84
C VAL A 71 0.20 -16.69 0.08
N LEU A 72 -0.53 -17.71 -0.36
CA LEU A 72 -1.61 -18.37 0.38
C LEU A 72 -1.03 -19.53 1.20
N TYR A 73 -1.29 -19.55 2.49
CA TYR A 73 -0.82 -20.60 3.38
C TYR A 73 -1.78 -20.84 4.56
N ARG A 74 -1.51 -21.84 5.38
CA ARG A 74 -2.36 -22.19 6.52
C ARG A 74 -2.13 -21.26 7.70
N SER A 75 -3.20 -20.64 8.24
CA SER A 75 -3.15 -19.81 9.44
C SER A 75 -2.42 -20.50 10.59
N GLY A 76 -1.61 -19.73 11.31
CA GLY A 76 -0.79 -20.21 12.43
C GLY A 76 0.51 -20.91 12.01
N ARG A 77 0.91 -20.77 10.74
CA ARG A 77 2.23 -21.13 10.25
C ARG A 77 3.06 -19.88 10.02
N ASP A 78 4.37 -20.00 10.14
CA ASP A 78 5.29 -18.93 9.75
C ASP A 78 5.55 -19.03 8.25
N ILE A 79 5.61 -17.89 7.60
CA ILE A 79 6.05 -17.73 6.22
C ILE A 79 7.07 -16.60 6.18
N HIS A 80 8.05 -16.71 5.31
CA HIS A 80 8.92 -15.60 4.96
C HIS A 80 8.73 -15.35 3.47
N ILE A 81 8.46 -14.11 3.10
CA ILE A 81 8.15 -13.70 1.75
C ILE A 81 9.21 -12.70 1.36
N ASP A 82 9.74 -12.82 0.15
CA ASP A 82 10.66 -11.86 -0.41
C ASP A 82 9.92 -10.64 -0.95
N ASP A 83 10.52 -9.48 -0.73
CA ASP A 83 10.19 -8.19 -1.34
C ASP A 83 8.66 -7.89 -1.48
N ALA A 84 8.16 -7.44 -2.59
CA ALA A 84 6.81 -6.90 -2.78
C ALA A 84 5.63 -7.91 -2.65
N GLY A 85 5.88 -9.13 -2.17
CA GLY A 85 4.84 -10.14 -1.99
C GLY A 85 3.95 -9.88 -0.77
N LEU A 86 2.66 -10.12 -0.95
CA LEU A 86 1.69 -10.14 0.14
C LEU A 86 1.53 -11.55 0.70
N ASP A 87 1.16 -11.67 1.97
CA ASP A 87 0.77 -12.93 2.57
C ASP A 87 -0.71 -12.98 2.92
N LEU A 88 -1.34 -14.13 2.72
CA LEU A 88 -2.73 -14.35 3.03
C LEU A 88 -2.91 -15.67 3.80
N PRO A 89 -2.90 -15.63 5.15
CA PRO A 89 -3.15 -16.80 5.96
C PRO A 89 -4.62 -17.21 5.88
N LEU A 90 -4.87 -18.49 5.58
CA LEU A 90 -6.20 -19.04 5.39
C LEU A 90 -6.49 -20.18 6.38
N ASP A 91 -7.54 -20.05 7.19
CA ASP A 91 -7.96 -21.09 8.16
C ASP A 91 -8.35 -22.40 7.47
N LYS A 92 -8.88 -22.30 6.24
CA LYS A 92 -9.32 -23.43 5.43
C LYS A 92 -8.31 -23.82 4.33
N PHE A 93 -7.08 -23.31 4.39
CA PHE A 93 -6.03 -23.82 3.51
C PHE A 93 -5.90 -25.35 3.67
N PRO A 94 -5.59 -26.12 2.60
CA PRO A 94 -5.42 -27.57 2.70
C PRO A 94 -4.56 -27.98 3.89
N ALA A 95 -4.92 -29.07 4.56
CA ALA A 95 -4.17 -29.56 5.72
C ALA A 95 -2.72 -29.93 5.35
N SER A 96 -2.54 -30.40 4.11
CA SER A 96 -1.25 -30.56 3.44
C SER A 96 -1.45 -30.57 1.93
N LEU A 97 -0.43 -30.14 1.20
CA LEU A 97 -0.31 -30.33 -0.24
C LEU A 97 0.33 -31.70 -0.50
N VAL A 98 -0.21 -32.50 -1.43
CA VAL A 98 0.30 -33.86 -1.67
C VAL A 98 1.61 -33.81 -2.47
N ASN A 99 2.61 -34.57 -2.02
CA ASN A 99 3.94 -34.59 -2.66
C ASN A 99 3.95 -35.36 -3.99
N THR A 100 2.86 -36.03 -4.37
CA THR A 100 2.77 -36.81 -5.62
C THR A 100 2.28 -35.99 -6.82
N GLY A 101 2.00 -34.73 -6.61
CA GLY A 101 1.43 -33.83 -7.62
C GLY A 101 -0.08 -33.71 -7.53
N LYS A 102 -0.58 -32.53 -7.89
CA LYS A 102 -2.01 -32.21 -7.85
C LYS A 102 -2.35 -31.08 -8.80
N GLU A 103 -3.56 -31.11 -9.32
CA GLU A 103 -4.17 -30.02 -10.05
C GLU A 103 -4.75 -28.98 -9.07
N LEU A 104 -4.56 -27.71 -9.42
CA LEU A 104 -5.03 -26.53 -8.73
C LEU A 104 -5.87 -25.70 -9.69
N ALA A 105 -6.92 -25.04 -9.19
CA ALA A 105 -7.71 -24.12 -10.00
C ALA A 105 -8.12 -22.89 -9.19
N LEU A 106 -8.26 -21.75 -9.87
CA LEU A 106 -8.67 -20.48 -9.31
C LEU A 106 -9.95 -20.00 -10.01
N PHE A 107 -10.92 -19.55 -9.23
CA PHE A 107 -12.19 -19.06 -9.73
C PHE A 107 -12.45 -17.65 -9.21
N ASP A 108 -13.02 -16.80 -10.05
CA ASP A 108 -13.47 -15.47 -9.66
C ASP A 108 -14.76 -15.51 -8.81
N PRO A 109 -15.22 -14.38 -8.25
CA PRO A 109 -16.45 -14.32 -7.45
C PRO A 109 -17.72 -14.73 -8.22
N SER A 110 -17.72 -14.71 -9.56
CA SER A 110 -18.84 -15.21 -10.38
C SER A 110 -18.85 -16.73 -10.52
N GLY A 111 -17.79 -17.42 -10.07
CA GLY A 111 -17.57 -18.86 -10.24
C GLY A 111 -16.96 -19.23 -11.60
N LYS A 112 -16.48 -18.25 -12.35
CA LYS A 112 -15.75 -18.49 -13.61
C LYS A 112 -14.32 -18.92 -13.29
N GLU A 113 -13.86 -19.98 -13.95
CA GLU A 113 -12.47 -20.43 -13.87
C GLU A 113 -11.55 -19.40 -14.53
N ILE A 114 -10.55 -18.93 -13.77
CA ILE A 114 -9.60 -17.93 -14.21
C ILE A 114 -8.25 -18.54 -14.53
N ASP A 115 -7.83 -19.54 -13.73
CA ASP A 115 -6.58 -20.24 -13.95
C ASP A 115 -6.68 -21.70 -13.50
N ARG A 116 -5.93 -22.57 -14.18
CA ARG A 116 -5.79 -24.00 -13.84
C ARG A 116 -4.41 -24.49 -14.22
N ILE A 117 -3.75 -25.15 -13.27
CA ILE A 117 -2.43 -25.74 -13.50
C ILE A 117 -2.23 -26.93 -12.56
N ALA A 118 -1.32 -27.83 -12.92
CA ALA A 118 -0.94 -28.96 -12.09
C ALA A 118 0.57 -28.93 -11.83
N TYR A 119 0.97 -29.17 -10.60
CA TYR A 119 2.34 -29.52 -10.28
C TYR A 119 2.50 -31.06 -10.24
N GLU A 120 3.71 -31.50 -10.49
CA GLU A 120 4.04 -32.93 -10.48
C GLU A 120 4.60 -33.37 -9.11
N LYS A 121 5.40 -34.45 -9.08
CA LYS A 121 6.00 -34.93 -7.84
C LYS A 121 6.90 -33.90 -7.20
N ALA A 122 6.56 -33.46 -5.98
CA ALA A 122 7.33 -32.50 -5.22
C ALA A 122 8.75 -33.00 -4.93
N LYS A 123 9.68 -32.05 -4.87
CA LYS A 123 11.06 -32.27 -4.43
C LYS A 123 11.24 -31.54 -3.12
N ALA A 124 11.77 -32.23 -2.12
CA ALA A 124 11.93 -31.66 -0.77
C ALA A 124 12.74 -30.36 -0.79
N GLY A 125 12.17 -29.29 -0.23
CA GLY A 125 12.74 -27.97 -0.15
C GLY A 125 12.79 -27.16 -1.44
N ILE A 126 12.12 -27.65 -2.52
CA ILE A 126 12.12 -27.00 -3.83
C ILE A 126 10.67 -26.77 -4.28
N ALA A 127 10.32 -25.53 -4.60
CA ALA A 127 9.03 -25.15 -5.11
C ALA A 127 8.87 -25.51 -6.61
N TRP A 128 7.61 -25.59 -7.03
CA TRP A 128 7.22 -25.59 -8.43
C TRP A 128 6.89 -24.16 -8.85
N GLU A 129 7.55 -23.64 -9.84
CA GLU A 129 7.40 -22.28 -10.36
C GLU A 129 6.82 -22.29 -11.77
N ARG A 130 5.99 -21.30 -12.07
CA ARG A 130 5.33 -21.17 -13.36
C ARG A 130 6.24 -20.53 -14.40
N SER A 131 6.28 -21.14 -15.59
CA SER A 131 6.82 -20.57 -16.82
C SER A 131 5.73 -20.43 -17.89
N GLU A 132 6.08 -20.01 -19.08
CA GLU A 132 5.15 -19.97 -20.23
C GLU A 132 4.66 -21.36 -20.65
N THR A 133 5.45 -22.40 -20.43
CA THR A 133 5.15 -23.78 -20.85
C THR A 133 4.52 -24.64 -19.76
N GLY A 134 4.39 -24.14 -18.54
CA GLY A 134 3.84 -24.86 -17.38
C GLY A 134 4.69 -24.67 -16.13
N PHE A 135 4.60 -25.61 -15.19
CA PHE A 135 5.43 -25.60 -13.99
C PHE A 135 6.79 -26.29 -14.22
N HIS A 136 7.83 -25.73 -13.61
CA HIS A 136 9.15 -26.35 -13.46
C HIS A 136 9.60 -26.29 -12.00
N LEU A 137 10.59 -27.08 -11.62
CA LEU A 137 11.20 -26.94 -10.29
C LEU A 137 12.02 -25.66 -10.24
N SER A 138 11.93 -24.92 -9.12
CA SER A 138 12.73 -23.72 -8.89
C SER A 138 14.21 -24.00 -9.10
N THR A 139 14.88 -23.10 -9.80
CA THR A 139 16.34 -23.07 -9.97
C THR A 139 17.00 -22.08 -9.02
N ASP A 140 16.20 -21.30 -8.24
CA ASP A 140 16.71 -20.44 -7.18
C ASP A 140 17.42 -21.28 -6.10
N GLU A 141 18.59 -20.84 -5.65
CA GLU A 141 19.41 -21.54 -4.65
C GLU A 141 18.71 -21.67 -3.28
N ARG A 142 17.73 -20.82 -3.01
CA ARG A 142 16.87 -20.84 -1.82
C ARG A 142 15.75 -21.89 -1.92
N GLY A 143 15.54 -22.44 -3.12
CA GLY A 143 14.53 -23.47 -3.40
C GLY A 143 13.13 -22.96 -3.70
N GLY A 144 12.96 -21.66 -3.89
CA GLY A 144 11.70 -20.97 -4.26
C GLY A 144 11.86 -19.48 -4.24
N THR A 145 10.86 -18.78 -4.76
CA THR A 145 10.85 -17.32 -4.92
C THR A 145 9.55 -16.68 -4.37
N PRO A 146 9.09 -17.07 -3.14
CA PRO A 146 7.81 -16.57 -2.64
C PRO A 146 7.80 -15.05 -2.48
N GLY A 147 6.88 -14.37 -3.15
CA GLY A 147 6.73 -12.93 -3.17
C GLY A 147 7.50 -12.21 -4.28
N SER A 148 8.19 -12.94 -5.14
CA SER A 148 9.00 -12.36 -6.21
C SER A 148 8.87 -13.11 -7.54
N ALA A 149 9.52 -12.60 -8.59
CA ALA A 149 9.49 -13.24 -9.90
C ALA A 149 10.14 -14.64 -9.85
N ASN A 150 9.51 -15.61 -10.53
CA ASN A 150 9.98 -16.98 -10.60
C ASN A 150 11.38 -17.08 -11.21
N SER A 151 12.16 -18.06 -10.76
CA SER A 151 13.43 -18.39 -11.36
C SER A 151 13.24 -18.95 -12.78
N SER A 152 14.19 -18.70 -13.67
CA SER A 152 14.13 -19.22 -15.03
C SER A 152 14.86 -20.57 -15.15
N PRO A 153 14.30 -21.57 -15.87
CA PRO A 153 15.03 -22.81 -16.17
C PRO A 153 16.31 -22.59 -17.00
N ASP A 154 16.43 -21.42 -17.64
CA ASP A 154 17.58 -21.06 -18.44
C ASP A 154 18.65 -20.29 -17.62
N ASP A 155 18.40 -20.02 -16.34
CA ASP A 155 19.39 -19.48 -15.41
C ASP A 155 20.40 -20.59 -14.99
N GLU A 156 21.24 -21.06 -15.91
CA GLU A 156 22.44 -21.81 -15.52
C GLU A 156 23.39 -20.88 -14.75
N PRO A 157 24.09 -21.36 -13.71
CA PRO A 157 25.07 -20.52 -12.99
C PRO A 157 26.07 -19.93 -13.99
N GLU A 158 26.22 -18.63 -13.95
CA GLU A 158 27.05 -17.86 -14.90
C GLU A 158 28.45 -18.48 -15.00
N ASP A 159 28.78 -18.96 -16.19
CA ASP A 159 30.17 -19.22 -16.58
C ASP A 159 30.83 -17.84 -16.76
N PRO A 160 31.82 -17.46 -15.90
CA PRO A 160 32.45 -16.14 -15.94
C PRO A 160 33.21 -15.84 -17.23
N ASP A 161 33.35 -16.82 -18.14
CA ASP A 161 34.07 -16.71 -19.41
C ASP A 161 33.13 -16.67 -20.65
N ARG A 162 31.79 -16.52 -20.50
CA ARG A 162 30.86 -16.43 -21.63
C ARG A 162 30.56 -14.98 -22.01
N PRO A 163 31.03 -14.49 -23.19
CA PRO A 163 30.96 -13.06 -23.54
C PRO A 163 29.61 -12.48 -23.94
N ASP A 164 28.53 -13.26 -24.04
CA ASP A 164 27.25 -12.85 -24.65
C ASP A 164 25.98 -13.33 -23.92
N ALA A 165 25.96 -13.46 -22.60
CA ALA A 165 24.68 -13.63 -21.87
C ALA A 165 24.01 -12.25 -21.70
N PRO A 166 22.70 -12.10 -21.99
CA PRO A 166 22.00 -10.87 -21.63
C PRO A 166 22.01 -10.74 -20.11
N HIS A 167 22.77 -9.80 -19.61
CA HIS A 167 22.75 -9.44 -18.21
C HIS A 167 21.30 -9.12 -17.80
N LYS A 168 20.79 -9.76 -16.71
CA LYS A 168 19.81 -9.10 -15.86
C LYS A 168 20.33 -7.67 -15.66
N PRO A 169 19.55 -6.60 -15.90
CA PRO A 169 20.07 -5.28 -15.62
C PRO A 169 20.36 -5.22 -14.12
N GLY A 170 21.60 -5.49 -13.76
CA GLY A 170 22.12 -4.98 -12.52
C GLY A 170 21.85 -3.50 -12.56
N ILE A 171 21.32 -2.89 -11.46
CA ILE A 171 21.18 -1.43 -11.39
C ILE A 171 22.48 -0.90 -11.94
N PRO A 172 22.46 -0.15 -13.06
CA PRO A 172 23.72 0.37 -13.59
C PRO A 172 24.36 1.16 -12.45
N THR A 173 25.53 0.77 -12.01
CA THR A 173 26.29 1.44 -10.93
C THR A 173 26.55 2.92 -11.27
N ASP A 174 26.15 3.34 -12.45
CA ASP A 174 26.31 4.66 -13.03
C ASP A 174 25.02 5.49 -13.11
N ILE A 175 23.87 5.00 -12.54
CA ILE A 175 22.66 5.84 -12.49
C ILE A 175 22.88 6.93 -11.44
N ILE A 176 23.07 8.14 -11.94
CA ILE A 176 23.15 9.35 -11.12
C ILE A 176 21.75 9.90 -10.92
N VAL A 177 21.32 10.07 -9.68
CA VAL A 177 20.08 10.77 -9.32
C VAL A 177 20.29 12.26 -9.54
N LEU A 178 19.42 12.87 -10.32
CA LEU A 178 19.47 14.29 -10.67
C LEU A 178 18.64 15.11 -9.68
N PRO A 179 18.89 16.42 -9.52
CA PRO A 179 18.07 17.31 -8.72
C PRO A 179 16.57 17.21 -9.08
N ASN A 180 15.74 17.12 -8.06
CA ASN A 180 14.29 16.98 -8.16
C ASN A 180 13.76 15.68 -8.79
N GLU A 181 14.53 14.65 -8.99
CA GLU A 181 13.99 13.33 -9.39
C GLU A 181 13.42 12.57 -8.20
N ILE A 182 14.12 12.61 -7.07
CA ILE A 182 13.60 12.12 -5.77
C ILE A 182 13.27 13.33 -4.92
N VAL A 183 12.06 13.37 -4.37
CA VAL A 183 11.58 14.50 -3.58
C VAL A 183 11.00 14.07 -2.24
N PHE A 184 11.03 14.94 -1.25
CA PHE A 184 10.30 14.72 0.00
C PHE A 184 8.80 14.71 -0.28
N ASN A 185 8.09 13.71 0.25
CA ASN A 185 6.67 13.47 -0.03
C ASN A 185 5.79 13.51 1.23
N GLU A 186 6.23 12.88 2.31
CA GLU A 186 5.50 12.86 3.58
C GLU A 186 6.49 12.94 4.75
N LEU A 187 6.12 13.64 5.82
CA LEU A 187 6.95 13.83 7.00
C LEU A 187 6.13 13.63 8.28
N LEU A 188 6.64 12.82 9.21
CA LEU A 188 6.08 12.70 10.56
C LEU A 188 7.12 13.12 11.62
N PRO A 189 7.24 14.42 11.93
CA PRO A 189 8.19 14.88 12.95
C PRO A 189 7.71 14.70 14.40
N ASN A 190 6.40 14.54 14.63
CA ASN A 190 5.79 14.47 15.96
C ASN A 190 4.94 13.18 16.11
N PRO A 191 5.57 11.99 16.18
CA PRO A 191 4.86 10.72 16.27
C PRO A 191 4.11 10.54 17.59
N TYR A 192 3.24 9.55 17.66
CA TYR A 192 2.64 9.08 18.92
C TYR A 192 3.74 8.63 19.92
N PRO A 193 3.43 8.55 21.24
CA PRO A 193 4.31 7.86 22.17
C PRO A 193 4.55 6.42 21.67
N GLU A 194 5.81 5.98 21.72
CA GLU A 194 6.24 4.67 21.20
C GLU A 194 6.25 4.54 19.66
N GLY A 195 5.72 5.53 18.94
CA GLY A 195 5.84 5.66 17.50
C GLY A 195 7.22 6.14 17.05
N SER A 196 7.48 6.13 15.76
CA SER A 196 8.72 6.58 15.16
C SER A 196 8.51 7.75 14.20
N GLU A 197 9.45 8.71 14.23
CA GLU A 197 9.56 9.72 13.17
C GLU A 197 9.83 9.03 11.84
N TYR A 198 9.31 9.58 10.75
CA TYR A 198 9.66 9.14 9.41
C TYR A 198 9.78 10.28 8.41
N ILE A 199 10.49 9.99 7.34
CA ILE A 199 10.63 10.78 6.12
C ILE A 199 10.25 9.88 4.96
N GLU A 200 9.29 10.28 4.14
CA GLU A 200 9.01 9.59 2.90
C GLU A 200 9.56 10.37 1.72
N LEU A 201 10.18 9.63 0.81
CA LEU A 201 10.69 10.09 -0.47
C LEU A 201 9.80 9.53 -1.59
N TYR A 202 9.65 10.28 -2.67
CA TYR A 202 8.90 9.89 -3.85
C TYR A 202 9.76 10.05 -5.10
N ASN A 203 9.80 9.03 -5.93
CA ASN A 203 10.43 9.08 -7.25
C ASN A 203 9.44 9.66 -8.27
N ARG A 204 9.55 10.94 -8.58
CA ARG A 204 8.70 11.59 -9.57
C ARG A 204 9.21 11.51 -11.02
N SER A 205 10.35 10.83 -11.23
CA SER A 205 10.91 10.61 -12.56
C SER A 205 10.26 9.41 -13.26
N ASP A 206 10.62 9.21 -14.52
CA ASP A 206 10.26 8.05 -15.33
C ASP A 206 11.36 6.95 -15.30
N ARG A 207 12.29 7.01 -14.36
CA ARG A 207 13.44 6.13 -14.21
C ARG A 207 13.45 5.45 -12.86
N THR A 208 13.84 4.20 -12.83
CA THR A 208 14.20 3.48 -11.60
C THR A 208 15.48 4.08 -11.01
N LEU A 209 15.44 4.55 -9.75
CA LEU A 209 16.52 5.33 -9.13
C LEU A 209 17.08 4.68 -7.87
N PRO A 210 18.41 4.52 -7.72
CA PRO A 210 19.03 4.01 -6.51
C PRO A 210 19.07 5.09 -5.42
N LEU A 211 18.72 4.74 -4.17
CA LEU A 211 18.91 5.61 -3.01
C LEU A 211 20.29 5.48 -2.37
N ALA A 212 21.00 4.37 -2.61
CA ALA A 212 22.25 4.06 -1.92
C ALA A 212 23.35 5.13 -2.06
N GLY A 213 23.31 5.91 -3.14
CA GLY A 213 24.23 7.03 -3.40
C GLY A 213 23.81 8.36 -2.73
N LEU A 214 22.70 8.38 -2.00
CA LEU A 214 22.15 9.58 -1.38
C LEU A 214 22.41 9.63 0.12
N SER A 215 22.30 10.83 0.68
CA SER A 215 22.32 11.09 2.13
C SER A 215 21.26 12.10 2.52
N VAL A 216 20.76 11.98 3.74
CA VAL A 216 19.89 12.99 4.38
C VAL A 216 20.69 13.76 5.42
N ALA A 217 20.46 15.06 5.53
CA ALA A 217 20.99 15.90 6.60
C ALA A 217 19.95 16.97 6.99
N THR A 218 20.21 17.66 8.10
CA THR A 218 19.51 18.92 8.41
C THR A 218 20.42 20.09 8.10
N ARG A 219 19.85 21.19 7.61
CA ARG A 219 20.58 22.47 7.45
C ARG A 219 20.46 23.30 8.72
N LYS A 220 21.61 23.73 9.24
CA LYS A 220 21.70 24.58 10.42
C LYS A 220 21.40 26.05 10.03
N SER A 221 21.20 26.88 11.06
CA SER A 221 20.93 28.32 10.90
C SER A 221 22.08 29.09 10.24
N ASP A 222 23.31 28.59 10.32
CA ASP A 222 24.49 29.15 9.65
C ASP A 222 24.63 28.70 8.17
N GLY A 223 23.68 27.90 7.67
CA GLY A 223 23.64 27.37 6.32
C GLY A 223 24.44 26.07 6.14
N THR A 224 25.22 25.62 7.13
CA THR A 224 25.97 24.36 7.04
C THR A 224 25.08 23.15 7.27
N LEU A 225 25.47 21.99 6.72
CA LEU A 225 24.79 20.73 6.99
C LEU A 225 25.18 20.17 8.37
N SER A 226 24.26 19.40 8.96
CA SER A 226 24.50 18.55 10.11
C SER A 226 25.36 17.34 9.76
N SER A 227 25.44 16.34 10.65
CA SER A 227 25.95 15.02 10.29
C SER A 227 25.16 14.44 9.11
N HIS A 228 25.87 13.77 8.20
CA HIS A 228 25.28 13.11 7.06
C HIS A 228 24.73 11.73 7.49
N TYR A 229 23.56 11.38 7.01
CA TYR A 229 22.91 10.10 7.24
C TYR A 229 22.78 9.39 5.88
N PRO A 230 23.77 8.54 5.52
CA PRO A 230 23.78 7.89 4.22
C PRO A 230 22.69 6.85 4.11
N LEU A 231 22.09 6.75 2.91
CA LEU A 231 21.07 5.77 2.56
C LEU A 231 21.70 4.49 1.95
N SER A 232 22.99 4.28 2.14
CA SER A 232 23.77 3.20 1.52
C SER A 232 23.36 1.78 1.92
N SER A 233 22.57 1.62 2.98
CA SER A 233 21.98 0.34 3.35
C SER A 233 20.74 -0.03 2.53
N ILE A 234 20.18 0.91 1.78
CA ILE A 234 19.00 0.67 0.93
C ILE A 234 19.52 0.13 -0.40
N VAL A 235 19.31 -1.15 -0.64
CA VAL A 235 19.76 -1.84 -1.85
C VAL A 235 18.70 -1.85 -2.94
N SER A 236 17.42 -1.80 -2.57
CA SER A 236 16.30 -1.74 -3.51
C SER A 236 16.23 -0.35 -4.14
N PRO A 237 16.13 -0.24 -5.46
CA PRO A 237 15.86 1.02 -6.11
C PRO A 237 14.40 1.44 -5.92
N VAL A 238 14.11 2.70 -6.15
CA VAL A 238 12.74 3.23 -6.16
C VAL A 238 12.26 3.32 -7.60
N GLU A 239 11.21 2.61 -7.92
CA GLU A 239 10.60 2.61 -9.25
C GLU A 239 9.96 3.97 -9.59
N PRO A 240 9.67 4.26 -10.87
CA PRO A 240 8.93 5.46 -11.24
C PRO A 240 7.59 5.56 -10.50
N GLN A 241 7.33 6.74 -9.91
CA GLN A 241 6.11 7.06 -9.15
C GLN A 241 5.92 6.23 -7.88
N ASP A 242 6.98 5.61 -7.38
CA ASP A 242 6.98 4.83 -6.16
C ASP A 242 7.61 5.57 -4.97
N TYR A 243 7.53 4.98 -3.78
CA TYR A 243 7.85 5.60 -2.51
C TYR A 243 9.00 4.88 -1.80
N ALA A 244 9.71 5.62 -0.95
CA ALA A 244 10.66 5.05 0.00
C ALA A 244 10.51 5.75 1.35
N LEU A 245 10.07 5.01 2.35
CA LEU A 245 9.86 5.51 3.70
C LEU A 245 11.09 5.21 4.57
N LEU A 246 11.68 6.24 5.12
CA LEU A 246 12.85 6.20 5.98
C LEU A 246 12.42 6.40 7.43
N THR A 247 12.74 5.46 8.31
CA THR A 247 12.38 5.54 9.74
C THR A 247 13.49 4.99 10.64
N LYS A 248 13.44 5.34 11.93
CA LYS A 248 14.34 4.76 12.95
C LYS A 248 13.81 3.45 13.53
N SER A 249 12.53 3.15 13.34
CA SER A 249 11.86 1.93 13.78
C SER A 249 10.68 1.61 12.89
N MET A 250 10.75 0.50 12.17
CA MET A 250 9.65 0.01 11.34
C MET A 250 8.42 -0.31 12.19
N GLY A 251 8.58 -1.01 13.32
CA GLY A 251 7.49 -1.27 14.26
C GLY A 251 6.84 0.00 14.80
N GLY A 252 7.65 1.04 15.08
CA GLY A 252 7.13 2.34 15.52
C GLY A 252 6.32 3.11 14.46
N VAL A 253 6.32 2.66 13.21
CA VAL A 253 5.42 3.15 12.15
C VAL A 253 4.25 2.19 11.95
N SER A 254 4.51 0.90 11.72
CA SER A 254 3.49 -0.11 11.40
C SER A 254 2.47 -0.35 12.52
N ASP A 255 2.81 -0.07 13.78
CA ASP A 255 1.87 -0.18 14.89
C ASP A 255 0.80 0.93 14.92
N PHE A 256 1.02 2.03 14.18
CA PHE A 256 0.15 3.21 14.20
C PHE A 256 -0.47 3.55 12.84
N TYR A 257 0.13 3.11 11.74
CA TYR A 257 -0.31 3.47 10.39
C TYR A 257 -0.48 2.22 9.52
N LEU A 258 -1.41 2.29 8.58
CA LEU A 258 -1.56 1.27 7.56
C LEU A 258 -0.32 1.31 6.64
N ILE A 259 0.31 0.17 6.45
CA ILE A 259 1.43 0.00 5.53
C ILE A 259 0.93 -0.78 4.32
N SER A 260 0.85 -0.14 3.18
CA SER A 260 0.42 -0.81 1.94
C SER A 260 1.58 -1.51 1.22
N SER A 261 2.80 -0.96 1.36
CA SER A 261 4.02 -1.50 0.76
C SER A 261 5.11 -1.64 1.82
N PRO A 262 5.23 -2.81 2.47
CA PRO A 262 6.28 -3.04 3.47
C PRO A 262 7.70 -2.82 2.93
N ASP A 263 7.93 -3.07 1.64
CA ASP A 263 9.25 -2.92 1.00
C ASP A 263 9.67 -1.47 0.80
N ALA A 264 8.70 -0.56 0.81
CA ALA A 264 8.98 0.87 0.84
C ALA A 264 9.57 1.32 2.19
N LEU A 265 9.48 0.50 3.26
CA LEU A 265 9.96 0.85 4.61
C LEU A 265 11.43 0.47 4.78
N HIS A 266 12.23 1.46 5.17
CA HIS A 266 13.65 1.27 5.43
C HIS A 266 14.01 1.75 6.83
N GLU A 267 14.47 0.82 7.68
CA GLU A 267 14.95 1.15 9.03
C GLU A 267 16.43 1.52 8.99
N LEU A 268 16.72 2.78 9.34
CA LEU A 268 18.07 3.30 9.33
C LEU A 268 18.25 4.48 10.30
N LYS A 269 19.49 4.90 10.49
CA LYS A 269 19.78 6.12 11.27
C LYS A 269 19.35 7.36 10.49
N LEU A 270 18.59 8.23 11.14
CA LEU A 270 18.10 9.50 10.58
C LEU A 270 18.40 10.65 11.53
N PRO A 271 18.44 11.90 11.01
CA PRO A 271 18.44 13.08 11.88
C PRO A 271 17.19 13.08 12.76
N VAL A 272 17.27 13.74 13.91
CA VAL A 272 16.08 14.03 14.71
C VAL A 272 15.27 15.10 14.00
N LEU A 273 13.99 14.84 13.80
CA LEU A 273 13.07 15.80 13.22
C LEU A 273 12.52 16.69 14.34
N ALA A 274 12.76 17.99 14.25
CA ALA A 274 12.18 18.91 15.24
C ALA A 274 10.66 19.03 15.03
N ASN A 275 9.87 18.83 16.09
CA ASN A 275 8.39 18.86 16.00
C ASN A 275 7.84 20.17 15.43
N THR A 276 8.54 21.28 15.56
CA THR A 276 8.05 22.61 15.14
C THR A 276 8.51 23.01 13.75
N SER A 277 9.78 22.86 13.44
CA SER A 277 10.35 23.14 12.12
C SER A 277 11.78 22.69 12.01
N ALA A 278 12.19 22.22 10.82
CA ALA A 278 13.58 22.00 10.44
C ALA A 278 13.73 22.14 8.94
N THR A 279 14.97 22.22 8.48
CA THR A 279 15.28 22.13 7.05
C THR A 279 15.97 20.78 6.82
N LEU A 280 15.34 19.90 6.06
CA LEU A 280 15.90 18.63 5.61
C LEU A 280 16.48 18.80 4.21
N VAL A 281 17.61 18.17 3.97
CA VAL A 281 18.31 18.18 2.68
C VAL A 281 18.57 16.74 2.25
N LEU A 282 18.14 16.38 1.07
CA LEU A 282 18.50 15.16 0.36
C LEU A 282 19.58 15.53 -0.66
N PHE A 283 20.71 14.85 -0.64
CA PHE A 283 21.85 15.17 -1.51
C PHE A 283 22.64 13.93 -1.89
N ARG A 284 23.37 14.00 -3.01
CA ARG A 284 24.28 12.93 -3.38
C ARG A 284 25.48 12.92 -2.44
N THR A 285 25.82 11.74 -1.94
CA THR A 285 26.87 11.58 -0.94
C THR A 285 28.26 11.92 -1.48
N GLU A 286 28.52 11.63 -2.75
CA GLU A 286 29.84 11.76 -3.36
C GLU A 286 30.26 13.23 -3.60
N ASP A 287 29.34 14.06 -4.14
CA ASP A 287 29.63 15.41 -4.62
C ASP A 287 28.80 16.51 -3.94
N GLU A 288 27.98 16.12 -2.94
CA GLU A 288 27.08 16.99 -2.17
C GLU A 288 26.08 17.79 -3.03
N VAL A 289 25.81 17.33 -4.28
CA VAL A 289 24.78 17.96 -5.11
C VAL A 289 23.42 17.73 -4.47
N MET A 290 22.73 18.84 -4.18
CA MET A 290 21.38 18.84 -3.60
C MET A 290 20.37 18.22 -4.57
N ILE A 291 19.63 17.23 -4.12
CA ILE A 291 18.56 16.56 -4.85
C ILE A 291 17.22 17.20 -4.54
N ASP A 292 16.92 17.39 -3.26
CA ASP A 292 15.74 18.12 -2.80
C ASP A 292 15.99 18.73 -1.42
N GLU A 293 15.25 19.78 -1.08
CA GLU A 293 15.33 20.42 0.23
C GLU A 293 13.93 20.87 0.66
N ILE A 294 13.58 20.63 1.93
CA ILE A 294 12.35 21.09 2.53
C ILE A 294 12.62 21.82 3.86
N ARG A 295 12.06 23.02 4.01
CA ARG A 295 11.97 23.72 5.28
C ARG A 295 10.56 23.59 5.84
N TYR A 296 10.24 22.43 6.40
CA TYR A 296 8.91 22.19 6.95
C TYR A 296 8.64 22.98 8.21
N SER A 297 7.34 23.19 8.49
CA SER A 297 6.86 23.83 9.71
C SER A 297 5.57 23.15 10.18
N SER A 298 5.41 22.98 11.51
CA SER A 298 4.14 22.50 12.08
C SER A 298 2.95 23.45 11.78
N LYS A 299 3.21 24.67 11.34
CA LYS A 299 2.17 25.60 10.89
C LYS A 299 1.55 25.23 9.54
N TRP A 300 2.13 24.28 8.82
CA TRP A 300 1.61 23.79 7.56
C TRP A 300 0.49 22.77 7.73
N HIS A 301 0.29 22.30 8.97
CA HIS A 301 -0.89 21.48 9.27
C HIS A 301 -2.18 22.25 9.02
N ALA A 302 -3.21 21.51 8.57
CA ALA A 302 -4.51 22.09 8.31
C ALA A 302 -5.07 22.84 9.53
N PRO A 303 -5.75 23.98 9.35
CA PRO A 303 -6.27 24.78 10.47
C PRO A 303 -7.26 24.05 11.40
N SER A 304 -7.88 22.98 10.91
CA SER A 304 -8.77 22.11 11.68
C SER A 304 -8.02 21.21 12.67
N VAL A 305 -6.73 20.92 12.41
CA VAL A 305 -5.88 20.10 13.28
C VAL A 305 -5.42 20.93 14.46
N LYS A 306 -5.90 20.60 15.66
CA LYS A 306 -5.53 21.30 16.91
C LYS A 306 -4.35 20.65 17.64
N ASN A 307 -4.06 19.42 17.34
CA ASN A 307 -2.95 18.67 17.89
C ASN A 307 -2.37 17.81 16.78
N GLU A 308 -1.18 18.17 16.34
CA GLU A 308 -0.47 17.54 15.23
C GLU A 308 0.24 16.23 15.61
N LYS A 309 0.11 15.79 16.86
CA LYS A 309 0.75 14.57 17.32
C LYS A 309 0.21 13.34 16.61
N GLY A 310 1.09 12.61 15.95
CA GLY A 310 0.72 11.44 15.15
C GLY A 310 0.03 11.78 13.84
N ILE A 311 0.14 13.02 13.37
CA ILE A 311 -0.41 13.45 12.07
C ILE A 311 0.74 13.85 11.17
N ALA A 312 0.85 13.20 10.02
CA ALA A 312 1.88 13.50 9.04
C ALA A 312 1.56 14.79 8.25
N LEU A 313 2.62 15.41 7.75
CA LEU A 313 2.54 16.43 6.71
C LEU A 313 2.69 15.77 5.36
N GLU A 314 1.67 15.85 4.54
CA GLU A 314 1.63 15.31 3.18
C GLU A 314 1.82 16.40 2.13
N ARG A 315 2.59 16.06 1.10
CA ARG A 315 2.72 16.86 -0.12
C ARG A 315 1.48 16.65 -1.00
N ILE A 316 0.89 17.76 -1.50
CA ILE A 316 -0.35 17.73 -2.31
C ILE A 316 -0.02 17.35 -3.75
N ASN A 317 0.99 17.95 -4.35
CA ASN A 317 1.40 17.70 -5.73
C ASN A 317 2.92 17.51 -5.81
N PRO A 318 3.42 16.30 -6.14
CA PRO A 318 4.85 16.05 -6.24
C PRO A 318 5.54 16.83 -7.35
N ASP A 319 4.82 17.34 -8.35
CA ASP A 319 5.36 18.13 -9.46
C ASP A 319 5.53 19.62 -9.11
N SER A 320 4.91 20.09 -8.00
CA SER A 320 5.07 21.45 -7.51
C SER A 320 6.34 21.62 -6.66
N ASP A 321 6.70 22.87 -6.37
CA ASP A 321 7.89 23.18 -5.56
C ASP A 321 7.78 22.58 -4.13
N THR A 322 8.85 21.92 -3.68
CA THR A 322 8.96 21.37 -2.32
C THR A 322 8.89 22.47 -1.25
N GLN A 323 9.36 23.68 -1.55
CA GLN A 323 9.39 24.80 -0.61
C GLN A 323 8.06 25.59 -0.54
N ASP A 324 7.12 25.31 -1.45
CA ASP A 324 5.81 25.97 -1.41
C ASP A 324 4.99 25.44 -0.23
N GLU A 325 4.77 26.28 0.79
CA GLU A 325 3.97 25.91 1.97
C GLU A 325 2.51 25.54 1.63
N MET A 326 1.98 26.05 0.52
CA MET A 326 0.63 25.73 0.05
C MET A 326 0.54 24.35 -0.60
N ASN A 327 1.69 23.73 -0.90
CA ASN A 327 1.79 22.36 -1.42
C ASN A 327 1.87 21.30 -0.32
N TRP A 328 1.65 21.69 0.94
CA TRP A 328 1.71 20.78 2.09
C TRP A 328 0.50 20.97 3.00
N THR A 329 -0.01 19.87 3.54
CA THR A 329 -1.09 19.89 4.51
C THR A 329 -1.04 18.65 5.40
N SER A 330 -1.98 18.51 6.33
CA SER A 330 -2.09 17.31 7.16
C SER A 330 -2.62 16.12 6.37
N ALA A 331 -2.12 14.93 6.67
CA ALA A 331 -2.77 13.68 6.29
C ALA A 331 -4.22 13.64 6.80
N SER A 332 -5.11 12.99 6.04
CA SER A 332 -6.53 12.91 6.35
C SER A 332 -6.83 11.97 7.53
N ALA A 333 -7.94 12.23 8.21
CA ALA A 333 -8.45 11.34 9.24
C ALA A 333 -8.88 9.97 8.66
N THR A 334 -9.43 9.96 7.46
CA THR A 334 -9.87 8.74 6.77
C THR A 334 -8.70 7.84 6.33
N ALA A 335 -7.52 8.40 6.14
CA ALA A 335 -6.28 7.64 5.92
C ALA A 335 -5.53 7.29 7.22
N GLY A 336 -6.13 7.53 8.39
CA GLY A 336 -5.48 7.25 9.68
C GLY A 336 -4.36 8.23 10.03
N TYR A 337 -4.34 9.44 9.44
CA TYR A 337 -3.37 10.50 9.67
C TYR A 337 -1.96 10.28 9.14
N GLY A 338 -1.78 9.36 8.21
CA GLY A 338 -0.53 9.09 7.50
C GLY A 338 -0.73 8.07 6.40
N THR A 339 0.08 8.14 5.36
CA THR A 339 0.03 7.28 4.16
C THR A 339 1.40 6.66 3.83
N PRO A 340 2.09 6.04 4.82
CA PRO A 340 3.45 5.55 4.62
C PRO A 340 3.51 4.43 3.59
N GLY A 341 4.28 4.65 2.51
CA GLY A 341 4.52 3.70 1.42
C GLY A 341 3.45 3.67 0.35
N TYR A 342 2.55 4.66 0.29
CA TYR A 342 1.53 4.76 -0.76
C TYR A 342 1.10 6.22 -1.00
N ARG A 343 0.21 6.42 -1.98
CA ARG A 343 -0.23 7.75 -2.42
C ARG A 343 -0.83 8.57 -1.28
N ASN A 344 -0.34 9.79 -1.12
CA ASN A 344 -0.82 10.73 -0.10
C ASN A 344 -2.34 10.93 -0.17
N SER A 345 -2.98 10.96 0.98
CA SER A 345 -4.43 11.18 1.08
C SER A 345 -4.89 12.54 0.52
N GLN A 346 -3.97 13.50 0.46
CA GLN A 346 -4.18 14.85 -0.05
C GLN A 346 -3.65 15.04 -1.48
N TYR A 347 -3.26 13.97 -2.17
CA TYR A 347 -2.73 14.06 -3.52
C TYR A 347 -3.77 14.64 -4.49
N GLY A 348 -3.55 15.86 -4.92
CA GLY A 348 -4.44 16.63 -5.78
C GLY A 348 -3.83 16.95 -7.15
N LYS A 349 -3.63 15.92 -7.99
CA LYS A 349 -3.47 16.14 -9.41
C LYS A 349 -4.85 16.06 -10.02
N GLN A 350 -5.41 17.20 -10.45
CA GLN A 350 -6.71 17.20 -11.15
C GLN A 350 -6.60 16.38 -12.43
N ASP A 351 -7.16 15.18 -12.43
CA ASP A 351 -7.48 14.49 -13.66
C ASP A 351 -8.77 15.14 -14.23
N GLU A 352 -8.69 15.67 -15.44
CA GLU A 352 -9.81 16.35 -16.10
C GLU A 352 -10.99 15.36 -16.25
N GLY A 353 -12.03 15.53 -15.45
CA GLY A 353 -13.31 14.85 -15.64
C GLY A 353 -13.89 14.12 -14.43
N GLU A 354 -13.24 14.07 -13.30
CA GLU A 354 -13.82 13.49 -12.08
C GLU A 354 -14.80 14.46 -11.42
N VAL A 355 -15.97 13.95 -11.06
CA VAL A 355 -17.05 14.74 -10.47
C VAL A 355 -16.92 14.69 -8.95
N THR A 356 -16.66 15.84 -8.33
CA THR A 356 -16.76 15.98 -6.88
C THR A 356 -18.12 15.50 -6.38
N GLY A 357 -18.11 14.63 -5.38
CA GLY A 357 -19.35 14.13 -4.81
C GLY A 357 -19.16 13.25 -3.58
N ILE A 358 -20.27 13.05 -2.90
CA ILE A 358 -20.41 12.03 -1.85
C ILE A 358 -21.53 11.09 -2.28
N GLU A 359 -21.25 9.80 -2.25
CA GLU A 359 -22.19 8.76 -2.66
C GLU A 359 -23.22 8.41 -1.58
N PRO A 360 -24.38 7.85 -1.94
CA PRO A 360 -25.33 7.33 -0.94
C PRO A 360 -24.72 6.22 -0.09
N PRO A 361 -25.06 6.14 1.22
CA PRO A 361 -24.60 5.05 2.07
C PRO A 361 -24.99 3.67 1.54
N VAL A 362 -24.02 2.77 1.42
CA VAL A 362 -24.16 1.39 0.97
C VAL A 362 -23.86 0.45 2.14
N TYR A 363 -24.75 -0.53 2.41
CA TYR A 363 -24.54 -1.50 3.47
C TYR A 363 -23.65 -2.65 3.01
N PHE A 364 -22.59 -2.92 3.75
CA PHE A 364 -21.71 -4.06 3.55
C PHE A 364 -21.97 -5.15 4.60
N GLU A 365 -22.36 -6.33 4.13
CA GLU A 365 -22.70 -7.47 5.00
C GLU A 365 -21.47 -8.00 5.75
N ALA A 366 -20.27 -7.91 5.14
CA ALA A 366 -19.04 -8.41 5.74
C ALA A 366 -18.64 -7.63 7.00
N THR A 367 -18.68 -6.30 6.94
CA THR A 367 -18.34 -5.40 8.07
C THR A 367 -19.56 -5.09 8.94
N LYS A 368 -20.78 -5.32 8.43
CA LYS A 368 -22.06 -4.91 9.03
C LYS A 368 -22.19 -3.39 9.23
N GLU A 369 -21.57 -2.63 8.37
CA GLU A 369 -21.52 -1.19 8.38
C GLU A 369 -22.05 -0.60 7.07
N TYR A 370 -22.41 0.67 7.10
CA TYR A 370 -22.71 1.48 5.93
C TYR A 370 -21.45 2.26 5.55
N THR A 371 -21.03 2.12 4.30
CA THR A 371 -19.91 2.88 3.72
C THR A 371 -20.45 3.98 2.83
N ILE A 372 -19.86 5.15 2.93
CA ILE A 372 -20.18 6.35 2.16
C ILE A 372 -18.91 6.80 1.48
N SER A 373 -18.75 6.45 0.21
CA SER A 373 -17.60 6.85 -0.61
C SER A 373 -17.68 8.31 -1.00
N TYR A 374 -16.55 8.97 -1.10
CA TYR A 374 -16.49 10.35 -1.57
C TYR A 374 -15.24 10.59 -2.44
N HIS A 375 -15.38 11.56 -3.35
CA HIS A 375 -14.29 12.11 -4.14
C HIS A 375 -14.40 13.65 -4.16
N LEU A 376 -13.29 14.36 -3.93
CA LEU A 376 -13.24 15.82 -3.81
C LEU A 376 -12.35 16.42 -4.90
N ASP A 377 -12.70 17.62 -5.36
CA ASP A 377 -12.00 18.35 -6.41
C ASP A 377 -10.67 18.98 -5.92
N GLU A 378 -10.52 19.18 -4.63
CA GLU A 378 -9.32 19.78 -4.03
C GLU A 378 -9.08 19.29 -2.60
N SER A 379 -7.86 19.41 -2.12
CA SER A 379 -7.45 19.03 -0.76
C SER A 379 -7.92 20.04 0.28
N GLY A 380 -7.95 19.62 1.56
CA GLY A 380 -8.14 20.52 2.71
C GLY A 380 -9.58 20.67 3.20
N TYR A 381 -10.55 19.97 2.65
CA TYR A 381 -11.92 19.98 3.17
C TYR A 381 -12.02 19.35 4.54
N THR A 382 -12.74 20.01 5.44
CA THR A 382 -13.24 19.41 6.69
C THR A 382 -14.70 19.02 6.53
N CYS A 383 -15.07 17.85 7.06
CA CYS A 383 -16.40 17.28 6.95
C CYS A 383 -17.10 17.27 8.31
N ARG A 384 -18.40 17.56 8.27
CA ARG A 384 -19.37 17.15 9.28
C ARG A 384 -20.46 16.35 8.61
N ALA A 385 -20.82 15.19 9.16
CA ALA A 385 -21.83 14.33 8.57
C ALA A 385 -22.75 13.71 9.64
N TRP A 386 -24.04 13.58 9.29
CA TRP A 386 -25.07 13.08 10.17
C TRP A 386 -26.04 12.16 9.44
N ILE A 387 -26.68 11.28 10.22
CA ILE A 387 -27.83 10.49 9.79
C ILE A 387 -29.09 11.05 10.45
N PHE A 388 -30.11 11.30 9.65
CA PHE A 388 -31.42 11.76 10.11
C PHE A 388 -32.51 10.74 9.77
N ASP A 389 -33.58 10.66 10.57
CA ASP A 389 -34.82 10.00 10.17
C ASP A 389 -35.68 10.91 9.26
N ILE A 390 -36.75 10.36 8.70
CA ILE A 390 -37.65 11.09 7.81
C ILE A 390 -38.39 12.26 8.47
N SER A 391 -38.38 12.34 9.81
CA SER A 391 -38.94 13.47 10.56
C SER A 391 -37.95 14.61 10.76
N GLY A 392 -36.69 14.44 10.32
CA GLY A 392 -35.60 15.40 10.50
C GLY A 392 -34.92 15.32 11.87
N ARG A 393 -35.15 14.26 12.64
CA ARG A 393 -34.46 14.03 13.90
C ARG A 393 -33.07 13.43 13.63
N CYS A 394 -32.01 14.04 14.17
CA CYS A 394 -30.66 13.49 14.12
C CYS A 394 -30.61 12.14 14.89
N ILE A 395 -30.15 11.13 14.20
CA ILE A 395 -30.02 9.76 14.70
C ILE A 395 -28.58 9.47 15.11
N SER A 396 -27.61 9.89 14.31
CA SER A 396 -26.19 9.70 14.56
C SER A 396 -25.36 10.84 13.95
N GLU A 397 -24.28 11.21 14.59
CA GLU A 397 -23.20 11.98 14.00
C GLU A 397 -22.15 10.99 13.49
N VAL A 398 -21.88 11.01 12.19
CA VAL A 398 -20.95 10.09 11.51
C VAL A 398 -19.53 10.65 11.56
N VAL A 399 -19.40 11.94 11.28
CA VAL A 399 -18.12 12.68 11.23
C VAL A 399 -18.29 14.04 11.89
N ASN A 400 -17.31 14.49 12.65
CA ASN A 400 -17.34 15.75 13.36
C ASN A 400 -16.07 16.60 13.16
N HIS A 401 -16.03 17.38 12.09
CA HIS A 401 -14.93 18.27 11.70
C HIS A 401 -13.61 17.54 11.35
N ASP A 402 -13.69 16.35 10.77
CA ASP A 402 -12.52 15.62 10.32
C ASP A 402 -12.03 16.17 8.98
N LEU A 403 -10.71 16.27 8.84
CA LEU A 403 -10.06 16.57 7.57
C LEU A 403 -10.20 15.36 6.66
N LEU A 404 -10.77 15.55 5.48
CA LEU A 404 -10.88 14.51 4.46
C LEU A 404 -9.66 14.52 3.53
N GLY A 405 -9.37 13.35 2.95
CA GLY A 405 -8.51 13.23 1.77
C GLY A 405 -9.25 13.66 0.50
N ILE A 406 -8.56 13.58 -0.63
CA ILE A 406 -9.18 13.79 -1.96
C ILE A 406 -10.25 12.74 -2.21
N GLU A 407 -10.01 11.50 -1.81
CA GLU A 407 -10.94 10.39 -1.89
C GLU A 407 -10.91 9.58 -0.60
N GLY A 408 -11.97 8.81 -0.35
CA GLY A 408 -12.03 7.96 0.83
C GLY A 408 -13.45 7.51 1.15
N GLU A 409 -13.57 6.91 2.32
CA GLU A 409 -14.81 6.35 2.81
C GLU A 409 -15.11 6.84 4.22
N LEU A 410 -16.37 7.18 4.48
CA LEU A 410 -16.92 7.36 5.81
C LEU A 410 -17.73 6.12 6.17
N THR A 411 -17.69 5.71 7.43
CA THR A 411 -18.42 4.52 7.88
C THR A 411 -19.43 4.85 8.96
N TRP A 412 -20.57 4.13 8.94
CA TRP A 412 -21.60 4.18 9.98
C TRP A 412 -22.06 2.77 10.33
N ASN A 413 -21.96 2.42 11.61
CA ASN A 413 -22.26 1.08 12.12
C ASN A 413 -23.76 0.78 12.33
N GLY A 414 -24.66 1.64 11.85
CA GLY A 414 -26.12 1.45 12.00
C GLY A 414 -26.66 1.69 13.40
N LEU A 415 -25.89 2.36 14.27
CA LEU A 415 -26.31 2.69 15.63
C LEU A 415 -26.73 4.16 15.75
N ALA A 416 -27.73 4.40 16.60
CA ALA A 416 -28.09 5.74 17.03
C ALA A 416 -27.11 6.25 18.11
N VAL A 417 -27.14 7.55 18.40
CA VAL A 417 -26.28 8.22 19.42
C VAL A 417 -26.36 7.52 20.80
N ASN A 418 -27.48 6.90 21.15
CA ASN A 418 -27.64 6.18 22.38
C ASN A 418 -27.14 4.71 22.34
N GLY A 419 -26.47 4.31 21.25
CA GLY A 419 -25.94 2.95 21.04
C GLY A 419 -26.98 1.90 20.65
N SER A 420 -28.25 2.28 20.45
CA SER A 420 -29.27 1.32 19.99
C SER A 420 -29.22 1.14 18.47
N LYS A 421 -29.48 -0.08 18.01
CA LYS A 421 -29.63 -0.36 16.57
C LYS A 421 -30.84 0.41 16.04
N VAL A 422 -30.68 1.08 14.91
CA VAL A 422 -31.77 1.78 14.24
C VAL A 422 -32.76 0.78 13.63
N ARG A 423 -33.99 1.19 13.43
CA ARG A 423 -35.04 0.35 12.82
C ARG A 423 -34.90 0.35 11.31
N THR A 424 -35.34 -0.74 10.68
CA THR A 424 -35.53 -0.78 9.21
C THR A 424 -36.40 0.40 8.76
N GLY A 425 -35.95 1.11 7.76
CA GLY A 425 -36.66 2.29 7.26
C GLY A 425 -35.80 3.20 6.39
N VAL A 426 -36.38 4.30 5.94
CA VAL A 426 -35.72 5.32 5.15
C VAL A 426 -35.02 6.31 6.06
N TYR A 427 -33.76 6.62 5.74
CA TYR A 427 -32.91 7.58 6.44
C TYR A 427 -32.29 8.55 5.45
N ILE A 428 -31.76 9.63 5.98
CA ILE A 428 -31.11 10.69 5.21
C ILE A 428 -29.69 10.84 5.76
N PHE A 429 -28.70 10.64 4.92
CA PHE A 429 -27.35 11.09 5.15
C PHE A 429 -27.23 12.55 4.73
N TYR A 430 -26.63 13.37 5.58
CA TYR A 430 -26.39 14.79 5.29
C TYR A 430 -24.96 15.13 5.70
N ALA A 431 -24.20 15.75 4.76
CA ALA A 431 -22.84 16.18 5.00
C ALA A 431 -22.64 17.65 4.63
N GLU A 432 -21.81 18.34 5.40
CA GLU A 432 -21.28 19.67 5.10
C GLU A 432 -19.77 19.58 4.99
N LEU A 433 -19.24 19.97 3.82
CA LEU A 433 -17.83 20.13 3.55
C LEU A 433 -17.47 21.63 3.63
N VAL A 434 -16.42 21.95 4.37
CA VAL A 434 -15.94 23.31 4.54
C VAL A 434 -14.48 23.38 4.12
N HIS A 435 -14.20 24.13 3.07
CA HIS A 435 -12.84 24.39 2.62
C HIS A 435 -12.24 25.60 3.37
N PRO A 436 -10.94 25.65 3.69
CA PRO A 436 -10.29 26.75 4.38
C PRO A 436 -10.47 28.12 3.70
N GLN A 437 -10.64 28.15 2.39
CA GLN A 437 -10.90 29.36 1.60
C GLN A 437 -12.36 29.83 1.68
N GLY A 438 -13.22 29.16 2.46
CA GLY A 438 -14.60 29.57 2.71
C GLY A 438 -15.64 28.93 1.79
N LYS A 439 -15.26 28.04 0.86
CA LYS A 439 -16.20 27.26 0.06
C LYS A 439 -16.94 26.28 0.99
N ILE A 440 -18.26 26.20 0.87
CA ILE A 440 -19.11 25.27 1.64
C ILE A 440 -19.95 24.48 0.68
N GLU A 441 -19.85 23.17 0.74
CA GLU A 441 -20.65 22.24 -0.03
C GLU A 441 -21.55 21.42 0.90
N ARG A 442 -22.71 21.01 0.39
CA ARG A 442 -23.72 20.27 1.15
C ARG A 442 -24.27 19.13 0.33
N TYR A 443 -24.22 17.94 0.90
CA TYR A 443 -24.69 16.70 0.29
C TYR A 443 -25.85 16.13 1.09
N LYS A 444 -26.82 15.59 0.39
CA LYS A 444 -28.00 15.01 1.02
C LYS A 444 -28.44 13.78 0.23
N GLU A 445 -28.23 12.60 0.82
CA GLU A 445 -28.52 11.33 0.22
C GLU A 445 -29.57 10.56 1.01
N VAL A 446 -30.52 9.94 0.30
CA VAL A 446 -31.58 9.12 0.88
C VAL A 446 -31.22 7.64 0.72
N PHE A 447 -31.27 6.89 1.79
CA PHE A 447 -30.93 5.48 1.76
C PHE A 447 -31.84 4.62 2.64
N LEU A 448 -31.79 3.31 2.43
CA LEU A 448 -32.61 2.34 3.15
C LEU A 448 -31.76 1.55 4.17
N VAL A 449 -32.17 1.59 5.43
CA VAL A 449 -31.67 0.68 6.46
C VAL A 449 -32.53 -0.59 6.45
N LYS A 450 -31.86 -1.76 6.36
CA LYS A 450 -32.48 -3.09 6.30
C LYS A 450 -32.47 -3.79 7.66
#